data_5b215c9405100ba2eb803cbd89d013ae
#
_entry.id   5b215c9405100ba2eb803cbd89d013ae
#
_cell.length_a   1.000
_cell.length_b   1.000
_cell.length_c   1.000
_cell.angle_alpha   90.00
_cell.angle_beta   90.00
_cell.angle_gamma   90.00
#
_symmetry.space_group_name_H-M   'P 1'
#
loop_
_entity.id
_entity.type
_entity.pdbx_description
1 polymer ?
#
loop_
_entity_poly.entity_id
_entity_poly.type
_entity_poly.pdbx_seq_one_letter_code
_entity_poly.pdbx_strand_id
1 'polypeptide(L)'
;SPALSTLPDNDLFFRTAPSDARQGEIVAAILAEKGIKSAAMTYTNNDYGKGLSDSIKENVTKAGGKITISAAHEDGKGDYSAEVAALAAAGGDILIVAGYLDQGGKGIIQAALDSGAFSQFYLPDGMVGDALPAAIGDGLNGSIGAVPGTDSPGVKTFAGMAEKAGFKPGPFSAETYDSAALIMLAMEAAGSTDSNVFKEKVMDVANAPGEQIFPGELAKAIEILKSGGDIDYVGASAVELVGAGESAGNYRQIEIKDGAVSTVGYR
;
A
#
# COMPACT_ATOMS: atom_id res chain seq x y z
N SER A 1 -3.78 7.85 2.80
CA SER A 1 -5.01 8.64 2.60
C SER A 1 -4.87 9.56 1.38
N PRO A 2 -5.90 9.63 0.48
CA PRO A 2 -5.90 10.59 -0.64
C PRO A 2 -5.90 12.05 -0.18
N ALA A 3 -6.41 12.34 1.02
CA ALA A 3 -6.47 13.69 1.57
C ALA A 3 -5.09 14.35 1.72
N LEU A 4 -4.03 13.55 1.89
CA LEU A 4 -2.67 14.06 2.01
C LEU A 4 -2.18 14.75 0.73
N SER A 5 -2.68 14.34 -0.45
CA SER A 5 -2.30 14.94 -1.74
C SER A 5 -2.82 16.37 -1.96
N THR A 6 -3.70 16.85 -1.09
CA THR A 6 -4.35 18.17 -1.24
C THR A 6 -4.12 19.09 -0.04
N LEU A 7 -3.22 18.72 0.86
CA LEU A 7 -2.87 19.56 2.00
C LEU A 7 -2.09 20.80 1.54
N PRO A 8 -2.34 21.98 2.16
CA PRO A 8 -1.53 23.17 1.93
C PRO A 8 -0.19 23.01 2.68
N ASP A 9 0.82 22.45 2.04
CA ASP A 9 2.08 22.04 2.63
C ASP A 9 3.31 22.79 2.11
N ASN A 10 3.10 23.79 1.26
CA ASN A 10 4.16 24.53 0.57
C ASN A 10 5.09 23.62 -0.27
N ASP A 11 4.54 22.61 -0.92
CA ASP A 11 5.25 21.60 -1.73
C ASP A 11 6.34 20.85 -0.93
N LEU A 12 6.06 20.57 0.35
CA LEU A 12 6.97 19.82 1.24
C LEU A 12 6.57 18.37 1.43
N PHE A 13 5.37 17.98 0.95
CA PHE A 13 4.89 16.62 1.05
C PHE A 13 5.22 15.80 -0.20
N PHE A 14 6.01 14.77 -0.04
CA PHE A 14 6.30 13.74 -1.04
C PHE A 14 5.98 12.38 -0.44
N ARG A 15 5.57 11.42 -1.27
CA ARG A 15 5.37 10.06 -0.79
C ARG A 15 5.96 9.02 -1.71
N THR A 16 6.66 8.05 -1.14
CA THR A 16 7.18 6.87 -1.82
C THR A 16 6.19 5.71 -1.78
N ALA A 17 5.30 5.68 -0.77
CA ALA A 17 4.15 4.78 -0.74
C ALA A 17 2.99 5.35 -1.59
N PRO A 18 2.31 4.51 -2.41
CA PRO A 18 1.21 4.99 -3.25
C PRO A 18 0.02 5.51 -2.45
N SER A 19 -0.73 6.44 -3.05
CA SER A 19 -2.00 6.94 -2.51
C SER A 19 -3.08 5.86 -2.54
N ASP A 20 -4.01 5.89 -1.58
CA ASP A 20 -5.21 5.04 -1.60
C ASP A 20 -6.12 5.30 -2.80
N ALA A 21 -5.97 6.45 -3.48
CA ALA A 21 -6.60 6.68 -4.77
C ALA A 21 -6.12 5.65 -5.80
N ARG A 22 -4.82 5.41 -5.87
CA ARG A 22 -4.21 4.36 -6.72
C ARG A 22 -4.59 2.96 -6.23
N GLN A 23 -4.61 2.73 -4.91
CA GLN A 23 -5.02 1.43 -4.36
C GLN A 23 -6.45 1.06 -4.78
N GLY A 24 -7.39 2.00 -4.79
CA GLY A 24 -8.76 1.76 -5.24
C GLY A 24 -8.86 1.29 -6.70
N GLU A 25 -8.00 1.80 -7.60
CA GLU A 25 -7.90 1.32 -8.98
C GLU A 25 -7.40 -0.13 -9.02
N ILE A 26 -6.38 -0.46 -8.23
CA ILE A 26 -5.82 -1.82 -8.13
C ILE A 26 -6.86 -2.80 -7.61
N VAL A 27 -7.60 -2.44 -6.55
CA VAL A 27 -8.70 -3.26 -6.01
C VAL A 27 -9.73 -3.56 -7.09
N ALA A 28 -10.21 -2.53 -7.78
CA ALA A 28 -11.22 -2.67 -8.83
C ALA A 28 -10.74 -3.58 -9.99
N ALA A 29 -9.48 -3.41 -10.41
CA ALA A 29 -8.91 -4.24 -11.46
C ALA A 29 -8.81 -5.72 -11.04
N ILE A 30 -8.36 -6.00 -9.80
CA ILE A 30 -8.25 -7.37 -9.27
C ILE A 30 -9.64 -8.02 -9.17
N LEU A 31 -10.63 -7.31 -8.63
CA LEU A 31 -12.00 -7.85 -8.53
C LEU A 31 -12.58 -8.16 -9.90
N ALA A 32 -12.42 -7.26 -10.88
CA ALA A 32 -12.91 -7.45 -12.24
C ALA A 32 -12.25 -8.67 -12.92
N GLU A 33 -10.93 -8.84 -12.83
CA GLU A 33 -10.21 -9.99 -13.40
C GLU A 33 -10.59 -11.32 -12.77
N LYS A 34 -10.90 -11.31 -11.47
CA LYS A 34 -11.39 -12.51 -10.77
C LYS A 34 -12.88 -12.76 -11.00
N GLY A 35 -13.56 -11.91 -11.77
CA GLY A 35 -14.99 -12.06 -12.08
C GLY A 35 -15.91 -11.76 -10.88
N ILE A 36 -15.40 -11.10 -9.84
CA ILE A 36 -16.17 -10.68 -8.67
C ILE A 36 -16.99 -9.46 -9.04
N LYS A 37 -18.31 -9.59 -8.97
CA LYS A 37 -19.24 -8.55 -9.45
C LYS A 37 -19.82 -7.69 -8.34
N SER A 38 -19.81 -8.20 -7.11
CA SER A 38 -20.37 -7.51 -5.96
C SER A 38 -19.50 -7.68 -4.72
N ALA A 39 -19.34 -6.62 -3.94
CA ALA A 39 -18.65 -6.68 -2.66
C ALA A 39 -19.39 -5.90 -1.59
N ALA A 40 -19.49 -6.48 -0.39
CA ALA A 40 -19.72 -5.69 0.82
C ALA A 40 -18.38 -5.08 1.26
N MET A 41 -18.40 -3.90 1.84
CA MET A 41 -17.20 -3.23 2.30
C MET A 41 -17.42 -2.61 3.69
N THR A 42 -16.45 -2.82 4.57
CA THR A 42 -16.34 -2.07 5.81
C THR A 42 -14.99 -1.36 5.88
N TYR A 43 -14.92 -0.24 6.59
CA TYR A 43 -13.71 0.55 6.71
C TYR A 43 -13.56 1.14 8.11
N THR A 44 -12.30 1.27 8.58
CA THR A 44 -12.00 1.94 9.84
C THR A 44 -12.44 3.40 9.79
N ASN A 45 -13.09 3.89 10.86
CA ASN A 45 -13.71 5.22 10.90
C ASN A 45 -12.66 6.34 11.10
N ASN A 46 -11.81 6.51 10.09
CA ASN A 46 -10.82 7.59 10.01
C ASN A 46 -10.58 8.04 8.56
N ASP A 47 -9.73 9.02 8.34
CA ASP A 47 -9.43 9.57 7.01
C ASP A 47 -8.84 8.56 6.05
N TYR A 48 -8.04 7.58 6.54
CA TYR A 48 -7.53 6.49 5.72
C TYR A 48 -8.66 5.59 5.24
N GLY A 49 -9.40 4.98 6.17
CA GLY A 49 -10.46 4.04 5.82
C GLY A 49 -11.53 4.67 4.93
N LYS A 50 -11.94 5.90 5.26
CA LYS A 50 -12.92 6.64 4.45
C LYS A 50 -12.39 6.92 3.05
N GLY A 51 -11.19 7.46 2.92
CA GLY A 51 -10.59 7.80 1.63
C GLY A 51 -10.38 6.59 0.73
N LEU A 52 -9.87 5.48 1.30
CA LEU A 52 -9.71 4.22 0.58
C LEU A 52 -11.08 3.65 0.16
N SER A 53 -12.07 3.64 1.05
CA SER A 53 -13.41 3.11 0.74
C SER A 53 -14.09 3.91 -0.37
N ASP A 54 -13.99 5.23 -0.36
CA ASP A 54 -14.53 6.09 -1.41
C ASP A 54 -13.86 5.80 -2.76
N SER A 55 -12.54 5.66 -2.79
CA SER A 55 -11.78 5.31 -4.00
C SER A 55 -12.14 3.92 -4.53
N ILE A 56 -12.21 2.91 -3.66
CA ILE A 56 -12.63 1.55 -4.06
C ILE A 56 -14.04 1.58 -4.66
N LYS A 57 -14.99 2.23 -3.99
CA LYS A 57 -16.38 2.31 -4.46
C LYS A 57 -16.48 2.97 -5.84
N GLU A 58 -15.77 4.06 -6.04
CA GLU A 58 -15.73 4.77 -7.32
C GLU A 58 -15.19 3.87 -8.44
N ASN A 59 -14.02 3.27 -8.23
CA ASN A 59 -13.32 2.49 -9.25
C ASN A 59 -14.01 1.15 -9.54
N VAL A 60 -14.53 0.46 -8.52
CA VAL A 60 -15.34 -0.76 -8.71
C VAL A 60 -16.58 -0.44 -9.53
N THR A 61 -17.27 0.69 -9.26
CA THR A 61 -18.44 1.11 -10.04
C THR A 61 -18.07 1.43 -11.49
N LYS A 62 -16.97 2.14 -11.73
CA LYS A 62 -16.44 2.41 -13.08
C LYS A 62 -16.11 1.13 -13.85
N ALA A 63 -15.63 0.11 -13.16
CA ALA A 63 -15.32 -1.21 -13.74
C ALA A 63 -16.58 -2.09 -13.96
N GLY A 64 -17.78 -1.60 -13.65
CA GLY A 64 -19.03 -2.33 -13.81
C GLY A 64 -19.38 -3.27 -12.64
N GLY A 65 -18.62 -3.22 -11.55
CA GLY A 65 -18.92 -3.93 -10.31
C GLY A 65 -19.86 -3.13 -9.39
N LYS A 66 -20.21 -3.73 -8.25
CA LYS A 66 -21.13 -3.12 -7.27
C LYS A 66 -20.59 -3.24 -5.87
N ILE A 67 -20.52 -2.12 -5.14
CA ILE A 67 -20.39 -2.13 -3.67
C ILE A 67 -21.80 -2.12 -3.09
N THR A 68 -22.18 -3.22 -2.44
CA THR A 68 -23.54 -3.44 -1.90
C THR A 68 -23.82 -2.58 -0.67
N ILE A 69 -22.79 -2.41 0.16
CA ILE A 69 -22.74 -1.56 1.35
C ILE A 69 -21.31 -1.07 1.54
N SER A 70 -21.17 0.15 2.04
CA SER A 70 -19.90 0.69 2.54
C SER A 70 -20.19 1.29 3.91
N ALA A 71 -19.72 0.63 4.97
CA ALA A 71 -20.04 0.99 6.35
C ALA A 71 -18.77 1.17 7.19
N ALA A 72 -18.72 2.23 7.99
CA ALA A 72 -17.64 2.43 8.92
C ALA A 72 -17.73 1.46 10.11
N HIS A 73 -16.58 1.06 10.63
CA HIS A 73 -16.45 0.39 11.91
C HIS A 73 -15.50 1.15 12.82
N GLU A 74 -15.75 1.06 14.12
CA GLU A 74 -14.84 1.59 15.13
C GLU A 74 -13.77 0.56 15.47
N ASP A 75 -12.52 1.00 15.58
CA ASP A 75 -11.42 0.17 15.99
C ASP A 75 -11.47 -0.17 17.49
N GLY A 76 -10.84 -1.29 17.89
CA GLY A 76 -10.68 -1.68 19.29
C GLY A 76 -11.95 -2.18 20.00
N LYS A 77 -13.03 -2.47 19.26
CA LYS A 77 -14.23 -3.10 19.84
C LYS A 77 -13.97 -4.56 20.18
N GLY A 78 -14.62 -5.02 21.26
CA GLY A 78 -14.60 -6.43 21.65
C GLY A 78 -15.59 -7.32 20.86
N ASP A 79 -16.55 -6.72 20.15
CA ASP A 79 -17.58 -7.43 19.38
C ASP A 79 -17.97 -6.64 18.13
N TYR A 80 -17.98 -7.33 16.99
CA TYR A 80 -18.35 -6.80 15.66
C TYR A 80 -19.57 -7.47 15.05
N SER A 81 -20.35 -8.21 15.86
CA SER A 81 -21.51 -8.98 15.35
C SER A 81 -22.57 -8.10 14.68
N ALA A 82 -22.78 -6.87 15.18
CA ALA A 82 -23.75 -5.94 14.60
C ALA A 82 -23.30 -5.42 13.24
N GLU A 83 -22.02 -5.04 13.10
CA GLU A 83 -21.42 -4.61 11.82
C GLU A 83 -21.50 -5.76 10.80
N VAL A 84 -21.09 -6.96 11.20
CA VAL A 84 -21.12 -8.14 10.32
C VAL A 84 -22.56 -8.49 9.91
N ALA A 85 -23.54 -8.39 10.80
CA ALA A 85 -24.94 -8.63 10.46
C ALA A 85 -25.45 -7.63 9.40
N ALA A 86 -25.08 -6.36 9.48
CA ALA A 86 -25.42 -5.36 8.48
C ALA A 86 -24.77 -5.64 7.12
N LEU A 87 -23.50 -6.05 7.11
CA LEU A 87 -22.75 -6.44 5.92
C LEU A 87 -23.38 -7.68 5.27
N ALA A 88 -23.72 -8.70 6.06
CA ALA A 88 -24.39 -9.92 5.61
C ALA A 88 -25.75 -9.65 5.00
N ALA A 89 -26.54 -8.76 5.60
CA ALA A 89 -27.87 -8.38 5.07
C ALA A 89 -27.77 -7.68 3.69
N ALA A 90 -26.70 -6.95 3.44
CA ALA A 90 -26.45 -6.32 2.15
C ALA A 90 -25.92 -7.31 1.10
N GLY A 91 -25.25 -8.38 1.54
CA GLY A 91 -24.66 -9.43 0.70
C GLY A 91 -23.49 -8.94 -0.15
N GLY A 92 -22.92 -9.86 -0.90
CA GLY A 92 -21.80 -9.63 -1.82
C GLY A 92 -21.01 -10.93 -2.03
N ASP A 93 -20.27 -11.01 -3.14
CA ASP A 93 -19.43 -12.17 -3.46
C ASP A 93 -18.20 -12.21 -2.55
N ILE A 94 -17.79 -11.07 -2.01
CA ILE A 94 -16.60 -10.89 -1.16
C ILE A 94 -16.81 -9.77 -0.14
N LEU A 95 -16.14 -9.86 1.01
CA LEU A 95 -16.06 -8.76 1.97
C LEU A 95 -14.71 -8.04 1.87
N ILE A 96 -14.73 -6.75 1.57
CA ILE A 96 -13.56 -5.87 1.62
C ILE A 96 -13.44 -5.30 3.04
N VAL A 97 -12.28 -5.48 3.68
CA VAL A 97 -12.02 -4.95 5.02
C VAL A 97 -10.94 -3.87 4.94
N ALA A 98 -11.34 -2.63 4.70
CA ALA A 98 -10.44 -1.47 4.58
C ALA A 98 -10.10 -0.91 5.98
N GLY A 99 -9.23 -1.61 6.70
CA GLY A 99 -8.89 -1.31 8.10
C GLY A 99 -7.46 -1.70 8.44
N TYR A 100 -7.23 -1.82 9.73
CA TYR A 100 -5.94 -2.23 10.28
C TYR A 100 -6.05 -3.60 10.94
N LEU A 101 -5.03 -4.45 10.67
CA LEU A 101 -4.95 -5.81 11.17
C LEU A 101 -5.06 -5.87 12.70
N ASP A 102 -4.32 -5.00 13.39
CA ASP A 102 -4.17 -5.03 14.85
C ASP A 102 -5.26 -4.23 15.60
N GLN A 103 -6.21 -3.64 14.88
CA GLN A 103 -7.27 -2.82 15.48
C GLN A 103 -8.64 -3.50 15.33
N GLY A 104 -9.42 -3.14 14.31
CA GLY A 104 -10.76 -3.69 14.08
C GLY A 104 -10.83 -4.83 13.07
N GLY A 105 -9.93 -4.83 12.07
CA GLY A 105 -10.03 -5.68 10.90
C GLY A 105 -10.03 -7.18 11.18
N LYS A 106 -9.14 -7.65 12.08
CA LYS A 106 -9.12 -9.06 12.49
C LYS A 106 -10.42 -9.50 13.17
N GLY A 107 -10.97 -8.65 14.06
CA GLY A 107 -12.21 -8.94 14.76
C GLY A 107 -13.42 -9.05 13.82
N ILE A 108 -13.48 -8.21 12.80
CA ILE A 108 -14.53 -8.28 11.77
C ILE A 108 -14.42 -9.56 10.96
N ILE A 109 -13.22 -9.93 10.51
CA ILE A 109 -12.99 -11.17 9.75
C ILE A 109 -13.40 -12.38 10.60
N GLN A 110 -12.97 -12.43 11.88
CA GLN A 110 -13.34 -13.51 12.77
C GLN A 110 -14.86 -13.59 12.94
N ALA A 111 -15.54 -12.49 13.23
CA ALA A 111 -16.99 -12.45 13.38
C ALA A 111 -17.72 -12.86 12.08
N ALA A 112 -17.20 -12.50 10.91
CA ALA A 112 -17.76 -12.89 9.63
C ALA A 112 -17.64 -14.40 9.37
N LEU A 113 -16.51 -15.00 9.74
CA LEU A 113 -16.27 -16.44 9.65
C LEU A 113 -17.16 -17.21 10.66
N ASP A 114 -17.18 -16.77 11.90
CA ASP A 114 -17.95 -17.43 13.00
C ASP A 114 -19.46 -17.44 12.70
N SER A 115 -19.98 -16.38 12.09
CA SER A 115 -21.39 -16.30 11.68
C SER A 115 -21.69 -16.97 10.34
N GLY A 116 -20.66 -17.35 9.57
CA GLY A 116 -20.82 -17.85 8.19
C GLY A 116 -21.29 -16.78 7.20
N ALA A 117 -21.21 -15.50 7.55
CA ALA A 117 -21.65 -14.40 6.72
C ALA A 117 -20.81 -14.22 5.45
N PHE A 118 -19.50 -14.36 5.58
CA PHE A 118 -18.54 -14.32 4.46
C PHE A 118 -17.45 -15.36 4.69
N SER A 119 -16.96 -15.93 3.58
CA SER A 119 -15.82 -16.86 3.56
C SER A 119 -14.69 -16.40 2.62
N GLN A 120 -14.90 -15.28 1.92
CA GLN A 120 -13.93 -14.69 1.02
C GLN A 120 -13.71 -13.23 1.37
N PHE A 121 -12.44 -12.82 1.46
CA PHE A 121 -12.06 -11.48 1.88
C PHE A 121 -11.11 -10.85 0.87
N TYR A 122 -11.29 -9.54 0.67
CA TYR A 122 -10.26 -8.70 0.06
C TYR A 122 -9.55 -7.93 1.16
N LEU A 123 -8.23 -8.03 1.18
CA LEU A 123 -7.34 -7.46 2.19
C LEU A 123 -6.53 -6.31 1.56
N PRO A 124 -6.93 -5.04 1.74
CA PRO A 124 -6.07 -3.90 1.42
C PRO A 124 -4.80 -3.90 2.27
N ASP A 125 -3.87 -3.01 1.96
CA ASP A 125 -2.53 -2.94 2.53
C ASP A 125 -2.47 -2.95 4.07
N GLY A 126 -3.35 -2.20 4.73
CA GLY A 126 -3.44 -2.19 6.21
C GLY A 126 -3.86 -3.53 6.84
N MET A 127 -4.33 -4.47 6.03
CA MET A 127 -4.73 -5.82 6.45
C MET A 127 -3.72 -6.89 6.08
N VAL A 128 -2.68 -6.57 5.28
CA VAL A 128 -1.70 -7.56 4.81
C VAL A 128 -0.55 -7.72 5.81
N GLY A 129 -0.35 -8.93 6.28
CA GLY A 129 0.74 -9.30 7.17
C GLY A 129 0.63 -10.74 7.66
N ASP A 130 1.75 -11.35 8.06
CA ASP A 130 1.81 -12.75 8.50
C ASP A 130 0.96 -13.00 9.78
N ALA A 131 0.73 -11.96 10.59
CA ALA A 131 -0.02 -12.06 11.84
C ALA A 131 -1.51 -12.37 11.62
N LEU A 132 -2.11 -11.96 10.50
CA LEU A 132 -3.52 -12.24 10.22
C LEU A 132 -3.78 -13.72 9.94
N PRO A 133 -3.12 -14.38 8.96
CA PRO A 133 -3.30 -15.80 8.76
C PRO A 133 -2.83 -16.63 9.95
N ALA A 134 -1.80 -16.20 10.69
CA ALA A 134 -1.37 -16.87 11.91
C ALA A 134 -2.45 -16.87 13.03
N ALA A 135 -3.28 -15.82 13.08
CA ALA A 135 -4.33 -15.68 14.08
C ALA A 135 -5.66 -16.36 13.68
N ILE A 136 -6.02 -16.31 12.38
CA ILE A 136 -7.31 -16.80 11.86
C ILE A 136 -7.20 -18.25 11.34
N GLY A 137 -6.03 -18.61 10.79
CA GLY A 137 -5.80 -19.93 10.20
C GLY A 137 -6.47 -20.14 8.85
N ASP A 138 -6.90 -21.39 8.61
CA ASP A 138 -7.41 -21.85 7.30
C ASP A 138 -8.69 -21.15 6.84
N GLY A 139 -9.42 -20.50 7.72
CA GLY A 139 -10.61 -19.70 7.37
C GLY A 139 -10.34 -18.56 6.39
N LEU A 140 -9.07 -18.14 6.26
CA LEU A 140 -8.67 -17.12 5.30
C LEU A 140 -8.23 -17.66 3.94
N ASN A 141 -8.07 -18.99 3.77
CA ASN A 141 -7.60 -19.56 2.52
C ASN A 141 -8.46 -19.13 1.34
N GLY A 142 -7.82 -18.68 0.26
CA GLY A 142 -8.47 -18.11 -0.93
C GLY A 142 -8.78 -16.61 -0.82
N SER A 143 -8.59 -15.97 0.35
CA SER A 143 -8.68 -14.52 0.46
C SER A 143 -7.55 -13.85 -0.32
N ILE A 144 -7.87 -12.72 -0.94
CA ILE A 144 -6.99 -12.00 -1.86
C ILE A 144 -6.71 -10.60 -1.35
N GLY A 145 -5.68 -9.97 -1.87
CA GLY A 145 -5.35 -8.59 -1.49
C GLY A 145 -4.24 -8.01 -2.32
N ALA A 146 -3.86 -6.79 -1.97
CA ALA A 146 -2.68 -6.14 -2.53
C ALA A 146 -2.05 -5.21 -1.50
N VAL A 147 -0.74 -5.09 -1.58
CA VAL A 147 0.09 -4.21 -0.76
C VAL A 147 1.15 -3.57 -1.65
N PRO A 148 1.59 -2.34 -1.40
CA PRO A 148 2.71 -1.77 -2.12
C PRO A 148 3.89 -2.75 -2.22
N GLY A 149 4.52 -2.83 -3.38
CA GLY A 149 5.64 -3.74 -3.62
C GLY A 149 5.87 -4.03 -5.08
N THR A 150 7.11 -4.40 -5.41
CA THR A 150 7.63 -4.62 -6.75
C THR A 150 8.48 -5.88 -6.82
N ASP A 151 8.74 -6.39 -8.02
CA ASP A 151 9.71 -7.44 -8.31
C ASP A 151 11.03 -6.92 -8.91
N SER A 152 11.24 -5.60 -8.85
CA SER A 152 12.46 -4.96 -9.36
C SER A 152 13.73 -5.54 -8.74
N PRO A 153 14.90 -5.40 -9.41
CA PRO A 153 16.17 -5.82 -8.82
C PRO A 153 16.46 -5.18 -7.46
N GLY A 154 16.01 -3.94 -7.26
CA GLY A 154 16.22 -3.18 -6.01
C GLY A 154 15.61 -3.84 -4.79
N VAL A 155 14.41 -4.43 -4.88
CA VAL A 155 13.79 -5.08 -3.72
C VAL A 155 14.59 -6.29 -3.23
N LYS A 156 15.22 -7.03 -4.14
CA LYS A 156 16.07 -8.19 -3.79
C LYS A 156 17.36 -7.74 -3.11
N THR A 157 17.97 -6.68 -3.63
CA THR A 157 19.17 -6.08 -3.02
C THR A 157 18.86 -5.57 -1.62
N PHE A 158 17.74 -4.84 -1.46
CA PHE A 158 17.29 -4.35 -0.16
C PHE A 158 17.03 -5.50 0.84
N ALA A 159 16.35 -6.57 0.41
CA ALA A 159 16.12 -7.74 1.27
C ALA A 159 17.43 -8.36 1.77
N GLY A 160 18.44 -8.50 0.89
CA GLY A 160 19.76 -8.99 1.30
C GLY A 160 20.51 -8.04 2.23
N MET A 161 20.32 -6.72 2.12
CA MET A 161 20.85 -5.73 3.06
C MET A 161 20.17 -5.84 4.43
N ALA A 162 18.86 -5.98 4.46
CA ALA A 162 18.06 -6.15 5.67
C ALA A 162 18.45 -7.42 6.43
N GLU A 163 18.63 -8.53 5.73
CA GLU A 163 19.09 -9.80 6.32
C GLU A 163 20.48 -9.63 6.99
N LYS A 164 21.42 -8.98 6.29
CA LYS A 164 22.75 -8.67 6.85
C LYS A 164 22.68 -7.75 8.07
N ALA A 165 21.70 -6.85 8.10
CA ALA A 165 21.44 -5.96 9.22
C ALA A 165 20.63 -6.61 10.36
N GLY A 166 20.19 -7.85 10.18
CA GLY A 166 19.52 -8.65 11.20
C GLY A 166 18.03 -8.35 11.38
N PHE A 167 17.36 -7.82 10.35
CA PHE A 167 15.91 -7.62 10.40
C PHE A 167 15.18 -8.19 9.17
N LYS A 168 13.91 -8.57 9.34
CA LYS A 168 13.02 -9.02 8.26
C LYS A 168 12.20 -7.82 7.78
N PRO A 169 12.28 -7.43 6.48
CA PRO A 169 11.43 -6.37 5.95
C PRO A 169 9.95 -6.74 6.03
N GLY A 170 9.14 -5.80 6.48
CA GLY A 170 7.68 -5.87 6.45
C GLY A 170 7.10 -4.98 5.36
N PRO A 171 5.77 -4.80 5.35
CA PRO A 171 5.10 -3.81 4.50
C PRO A 171 5.74 -2.42 4.67
N PHE A 172 5.88 -1.68 3.57
CA PHE A 172 6.45 -0.32 3.50
C PHE A 172 7.94 -0.17 3.88
N SER A 173 8.67 -1.26 4.15
CA SER A 173 10.09 -1.17 4.47
C SER A 173 10.93 -0.65 3.30
N ALA A 174 10.60 -1.05 2.07
CA ALA A 174 11.27 -0.59 0.85
C ALA A 174 10.99 0.91 0.62
N GLU A 175 9.75 1.31 0.72
CA GLU A 175 9.31 2.70 0.56
C GLU A 175 9.93 3.62 1.62
N THR A 176 10.06 3.15 2.86
CA THR A 176 10.71 3.90 3.94
C THR A 176 12.21 4.09 3.68
N TYR A 177 12.89 3.04 3.19
CA TYR A 177 14.30 3.14 2.78
C TYR A 177 14.46 4.18 1.66
N ASP A 178 13.58 4.15 0.67
CA ASP A 178 13.62 5.06 -0.47
C ASP A 178 13.33 6.51 -0.05
N SER A 179 12.39 6.73 0.89
CA SER A 179 12.13 8.07 1.45
C SER A 179 13.39 8.69 2.06
N ALA A 180 14.12 7.91 2.86
CA ALA A 180 15.35 8.39 3.47
C ALA A 180 16.44 8.66 2.43
N ALA A 181 16.56 7.78 1.42
CA ALA A 181 17.53 7.95 0.34
C ALA A 181 17.25 9.21 -0.50
N LEU A 182 15.99 9.42 -0.92
CA LEU A 182 15.59 10.59 -1.70
C LEU A 182 15.86 11.90 -0.97
N ILE A 183 15.58 11.97 0.35
CA ILE A 183 15.91 13.15 1.16
C ILE A 183 17.43 13.43 1.13
N MET A 184 18.26 12.41 1.37
CA MET A 184 19.72 12.58 1.37
C MET A 184 20.25 13.00 -0.01
N LEU A 185 19.76 12.40 -1.08
CA LEU A 185 20.18 12.72 -2.45
C LEU A 185 19.70 14.10 -2.88
N ALA A 186 18.49 14.50 -2.50
CA ALA A 186 17.99 15.84 -2.77
C ALA A 186 18.78 16.92 -2.02
N MET A 187 19.17 16.66 -0.75
CA MET A 187 20.06 17.54 0.00
C MET A 187 21.42 17.71 -0.69
N GLU A 188 22.02 16.61 -1.18
CA GLU A 188 23.28 16.67 -1.92
C GLU A 188 23.12 17.45 -3.23
N ALA A 189 22.11 17.15 -4.03
CA ALA A 189 21.84 17.82 -5.29
C ALA A 189 21.57 19.33 -5.13
N ALA A 190 20.95 19.72 -4.00
CA ALA A 190 20.67 21.12 -3.67
C ALA A 190 21.85 21.84 -2.99
N GLY A 191 22.86 21.11 -2.50
CA GLY A 191 23.91 21.66 -1.65
C GLY A 191 23.39 22.28 -0.36
N SER A 192 22.24 21.83 0.16
CA SER A 192 21.54 22.41 1.30
C SER A 192 20.75 21.37 2.09
N THR A 193 20.71 21.55 3.41
CA THR A 193 19.85 20.78 4.33
C THR A 193 18.54 21.49 4.69
N ASP A 194 18.31 22.68 4.13
CA ASP A 194 17.05 23.41 4.29
C ASP A 194 15.97 22.78 3.40
N SER A 195 14.86 22.32 4.00
CA SER A 195 13.78 21.66 3.29
C SER A 195 13.13 22.53 2.21
N ASN A 196 13.09 23.84 2.41
CA ASN A 196 12.58 24.77 1.39
C ASN A 196 13.48 24.90 0.18
N VAL A 197 14.76 24.46 0.31
CA VAL A 197 15.72 24.45 -0.81
C VAL A 197 15.78 23.09 -1.45
N PHE A 198 15.99 22.03 -0.69
CA PHE A 198 16.19 20.70 -1.27
C PHE A 198 14.89 20.07 -1.83
N LYS A 199 13.70 20.51 -1.41
CA LYS A 199 12.44 20.03 -1.99
C LYS A 199 12.39 20.14 -3.51
N GLU A 200 13.00 21.21 -4.06
CA GLU A 200 13.08 21.47 -5.51
C GLU A 200 13.90 20.42 -6.28
N LYS A 201 14.66 19.60 -5.56
CA LYS A 201 15.51 18.54 -6.10
C LYS A 201 14.96 17.13 -5.92
N VAL A 202 13.90 16.94 -5.15
CA VAL A 202 13.33 15.61 -4.89
C VAL A 202 12.86 14.93 -6.17
N MET A 203 12.13 15.65 -7.03
CA MET A 203 11.67 15.11 -8.30
C MET A 203 12.81 14.84 -9.30
N ASP A 204 13.84 15.71 -9.29
CA ASP A 204 15.00 15.58 -10.19
C ASP A 204 15.79 14.29 -9.87
N VAL A 205 16.02 13.99 -8.60
CA VAL A 205 16.79 12.79 -8.19
C VAL A 205 15.98 11.51 -8.20
N ALA A 206 14.64 11.60 -8.13
CA ALA A 206 13.74 10.45 -8.09
C ALA A 206 13.44 9.87 -9.47
N ASN A 207 13.62 10.64 -10.54
CA ASN A 207 13.13 10.28 -11.87
C ASN A 207 14.22 10.43 -12.91
N ALA A 208 14.06 9.73 -14.04
CA ALA A 208 14.89 9.93 -15.23
C ALA A 208 14.81 11.39 -15.76
N PRO A 209 15.87 11.91 -16.41
CA PRO A 209 17.05 11.18 -16.88
C PRO A 209 18.12 10.99 -15.81
N GLY A 210 19.04 10.04 -16.04
CA GLY A 210 20.21 9.88 -15.19
C GLY A 210 20.69 8.45 -15.08
N GLU A 211 21.75 8.25 -14.31
CA GLU A 211 22.24 6.90 -14.01
C GLU A 211 21.35 6.24 -12.95
N GLN A 212 20.87 5.01 -13.23
CA GLN A 212 20.00 4.28 -12.31
C GLN A 212 20.75 3.91 -11.02
N ILE A 213 20.11 4.22 -9.89
CA ILE A 213 20.63 4.00 -8.54
C ILE A 213 19.75 3.02 -7.78
N PHE A 214 20.37 1.97 -7.28
CA PHE A 214 19.74 0.91 -6.50
C PHE A 214 20.18 0.93 -5.03
N PRO A 215 19.51 0.17 -4.13
CA PRO A 215 19.92 0.06 -2.74
C PRO A 215 21.40 -0.35 -2.60
N GLY A 216 22.11 0.33 -1.70
CA GLY A 216 23.55 0.14 -1.50
C GLY A 216 24.45 1.02 -2.38
N GLU A 217 23.91 1.76 -3.35
CA GLU A 217 24.67 2.60 -4.27
C GLU A 217 24.63 4.10 -3.93
N LEU A 218 24.17 4.49 -2.72
CA LEU A 218 24.04 5.89 -2.33
C LEU A 218 25.37 6.67 -2.41
N ALA A 219 26.51 6.04 -2.06
CA ALA A 219 27.81 6.67 -2.20
C ALA A 219 28.15 7.03 -3.65
N LYS A 220 27.85 6.13 -4.60
CA LYS A 220 28.00 6.35 -6.03
C LYS A 220 27.11 7.50 -6.50
N ALA A 221 25.83 7.51 -6.08
CA ALA A 221 24.90 8.58 -6.42
C ALA A 221 25.39 9.96 -5.95
N ILE A 222 25.90 10.05 -4.72
CA ILE A 222 26.50 11.27 -4.17
C ILE A 222 27.69 11.74 -5.01
N GLU A 223 28.58 10.84 -5.46
CA GLU A 223 29.72 11.20 -6.32
C GLU A 223 29.26 11.73 -7.67
N ILE A 224 28.25 11.14 -8.28
CA ILE A 224 27.66 11.61 -9.53
C ILE A 224 27.10 13.02 -9.36
N LEU A 225 26.29 13.25 -8.34
CA LEU A 225 25.69 14.57 -8.05
C LEU A 225 26.75 15.63 -7.78
N LYS A 226 27.82 15.31 -7.01
CA LYS A 226 28.96 16.21 -6.76
C LYS A 226 29.72 16.60 -8.03
N SER A 227 29.75 15.72 -9.02
CA SER A 227 30.38 16.00 -10.30
C SER A 227 29.47 16.75 -11.28
N GLY A 228 28.22 17.07 -10.89
CA GLY A 228 27.23 17.74 -11.71
C GLY A 228 26.51 16.81 -12.70
N GLY A 229 26.55 15.50 -12.46
CA GLY A 229 25.79 14.51 -13.24
C GLY A 229 24.39 14.30 -12.69
N ASP A 230 23.55 13.62 -13.49
CA ASP A 230 22.16 13.28 -13.14
C ASP A 230 22.03 11.83 -12.71
N ILE A 231 21.07 11.57 -11.82
CA ILE A 231 20.70 10.23 -11.36
C ILE A 231 19.22 9.96 -11.55
N ASP A 232 18.88 8.69 -11.68
CA ASP A 232 17.52 8.12 -11.67
C ASP A 232 17.44 7.15 -10.50
N TYR A 233 16.86 7.58 -9.37
CA TYR A 233 16.81 6.75 -8.16
C TYR A 233 15.67 5.74 -8.24
N VAL A 234 15.96 4.52 -8.67
CA VAL A 234 15.02 3.40 -8.71
C VAL A 234 14.71 2.83 -7.32
N GLY A 235 15.73 2.77 -6.47
CA GLY A 235 15.59 2.34 -5.08
C GLY A 235 15.13 0.90 -4.88
N ALA A 236 14.59 0.65 -3.70
CA ALA A 236 14.08 -0.65 -3.27
C ALA A 236 12.63 -0.90 -3.73
N SER A 237 11.80 0.15 -3.83
CA SER A 237 10.38 0.06 -4.21
C SER A 237 10.13 0.31 -5.70
N ALA A 238 11.18 0.52 -6.51
CA ALA A 238 11.10 1.05 -7.86
C ALA A 238 10.27 2.35 -7.86
N VAL A 239 10.69 3.28 -7.01
CA VAL A 239 9.99 4.54 -6.81
C VAL A 239 10.08 5.39 -8.06
N GLU A 240 8.93 5.90 -8.49
CA GLU A 240 8.76 6.88 -9.55
C GLU A 240 7.83 7.94 -8.98
N LEU A 241 8.24 9.20 -8.96
CA LEU A 241 7.40 10.28 -8.46
C LEU A 241 6.70 10.98 -9.62
N VAL A 242 5.41 11.21 -9.47
CA VAL A 242 4.56 11.84 -10.47
C VAL A 242 3.79 13.03 -9.88
N GLY A 243 3.32 13.93 -10.74
CA GLY A 243 2.55 15.10 -10.32
C GLY A 243 3.31 15.97 -9.32
N ALA A 244 2.73 16.20 -8.16
CA ALA A 244 3.30 17.04 -7.09
C ALA A 244 4.05 16.20 -6.03
N GLY A 245 4.68 15.07 -6.41
CA GLY A 245 5.43 14.22 -5.47
C GLY A 245 4.67 12.99 -5.01
N GLU A 246 3.70 12.52 -5.79
CA GLU A 246 2.99 11.27 -5.59
C GLU A 246 3.79 10.08 -6.11
N SER A 247 3.74 8.93 -5.44
CA SER A 247 4.25 7.68 -6.01
C SER A 247 3.35 7.16 -7.13
N ALA A 248 3.92 6.78 -8.27
CA ALA A 248 3.20 6.12 -9.35
C ALA A 248 2.53 4.80 -8.92
N GLY A 249 3.11 4.12 -7.94
CA GLY A 249 2.51 3.01 -7.21
C GLY A 249 2.63 1.65 -7.88
N ASN A 250 3.54 0.83 -7.38
CA ASN A 250 3.62 -0.59 -7.69
C ASN A 250 2.95 -1.40 -6.58
N TYR A 251 2.22 -2.45 -6.95
CA TYR A 251 1.51 -3.31 -6.02
C TYR A 251 1.86 -4.78 -6.21
N ARG A 252 2.12 -5.44 -5.09
CA ARG A 252 2.25 -6.88 -4.98
C ARG A 252 0.87 -7.46 -4.68
N GLN A 253 0.34 -8.28 -5.59
CA GLN A 253 -0.87 -9.05 -5.37
C GLN A 253 -0.59 -10.25 -4.48
N ILE A 254 -1.49 -10.49 -3.53
CA ILE A 254 -1.39 -11.62 -2.61
C ILE A 254 -2.65 -12.48 -2.62
N GLU A 255 -2.46 -13.73 -2.25
CA GLU A 255 -3.49 -14.69 -1.89
C GLU A 255 -3.10 -15.37 -0.57
N ILE A 256 -4.06 -15.59 0.31
CA ILE A 256 -3.82 -16.44 1.48
C ILE A 256 -3.97 -17.90 1.06
N LYS A 257 -2.90 -18.66 1.22
CA LYS A 257 -2.85 -20.07 0.86
C LYS A 257 -2.12 -20.85 1.93
N ASP A 258 -2.75 -21.96 2.35
CA ASP A 258 -2.20 -22.86 3.38
C ASP A 258 -1.80 -22.09 4.67
N GLY A 259 -2.63 -21.12 5.09
CA GLY A 259 -2.39 -20.30 6.26
C GLY A 259 -1.24 -19.29 6.13
N ALA A 260 -0.78 -18.96 4.92
CA ALA A 260 0.30 -18.03 4.68
C ALA A 260 -0.01 -17.02 3.57
N VAL A 261 0.65 -15.86 3.62
CA VAL A 261 0.59 -14.85 2.56
C VAL A 261 1.47 -15.29 1.39
N SER A 262 0.87 -15.52 0.23
CA SER A 262 1.56 -15.89 -1.01
C SER A 262 1.48 -14.77 -2.04
N THR A 263 2.59 -14.45 -2.71
CA THR A 263 2.61 -13.51 -3.83
C THR A 263 2.12 -14.21 -5.09
N VAL A 264 1.14 -13.62 -5.78
CA VAL A 264 0.55 -14.17 -7.01
C VAL A 264 0.78 -13.28 -8.24
N GLY A 265 1.30 -12.07 -8.07
CA GLY A 265 1.62 -11.16 -9.18
C GLY A 265 2.04 -9.78 -8.71
N TYR A 266 2.35 -8.92 -9.68
CA TYR A 266 2.68 -7.50 -9.48
C TYR A 266 1.95 -6.65 -10.51
N ARG A 267 1.72 -5.36 -10.14
CA ARG A 267 1.03 -4.38 -10.97
C ARG A 267 1.69 -3.02 -10.87
#